data_3bf07e2cc25e88bbd516aad8dd8ec5f5
#
_entry.id   3bf07e2cc25e88bbd516aad8dd8ec5f5
#
_cell.length_a   1.000
_cell.length_b   1.000
_cell.length_c   1.000
_cell.angle_alpha   90.00
_cell.angle_beta   90.00
_cell.angle_gamma   90.00
#
_symmetry.space_group_name_H-M   'P 1'
#
loop_
_entity.id
_entity.type
_entity.pdbx_description
1 polymer ?
#
loop_
_entity_poly.entity_id
_entity_poly.type
_entity_poly.pdbx_seq_one_letter_code
_entity_poly.pdbx_strand_id
1 'polypeptide(L)' 'MDKFLNKKVEIREKVFGGVSSTNMPMNNKFNTVIGTITNICDNRFIELDDKILIALDYIYKIEILD' A
#
# COMPACT_ATOMS: atom_id res chain seq x y z
N MET A 1 -1.60 11.50 -8.19
CA MET A 1 -1.71 10.04 -8.16
C MET A 1 -2.05 9.40 -9.51
N ASP A 2 -2.57 10.17 -10.44
CA ASP A 2 -3.02 9.58 -11.71
C ASP A 2 -1.90 8.90 -12.48
N LYS A 3 -0.68 9.32 -12.27
CA LYS A 3 0.44 8.73 -12.99
C LYS A 3 0.69 7.28 -12.60
N PHE A 4 0.13 6.84 -11.49
CA PHE A 4 0.29 5.46 -11.05
C PHE A 4 -0.83 4.55 -11.53
N LEU A 5 -1.89 5.14 -12.10
CA LEU A 5 -3.04 4.35 -12.52
C LEU A 5 -2.63 3.38 -13.62
N ASN A 6 -3.06 2.15 -13.50
CA ASN A 6 -2.75 1.06 -14.44
C ASN A 6 -1.27 0.70 -14.49
N LYS A 7 -0.52 1.09 -13.47
CA LYS A 7 0.89 0.75 -13.37
C LYS A 7 1.10 -0.31 -12.31
N LYS A 8 2.04 -1.19 -12.56
CA LYS A 8 2.45 -2.14 -11.55
C LYS A 8 3.39 -1.43 -10.58
N VAL A 9 3.09 -1.54 -9.31
CA VAL A 9 3.84 -0.79 -8.29
C VAL A 9 4.19 -1.69 -7.11
N GLU A 10 5.23 -1.27 -6.42
CA GLU A 10 5.57 -1.81 -5.12
C GLU A 10 5.23 -0.75 -4.09
N ILE A 11 4.41 -1.10 -3.13
CA ILE A 11 3.96 -0.16 -2.10
C ILE A 11 4.45 -0.64 -0.76
N ARG A 12 5.08 0.27 -0.02
CA ARG A 12 5.43 0.01 1.37
C ARG A 12 4.46 0.76 2.24
N GLU A 13 3.72 0.00 3.05
CA GLU A 13 2.78 0.59 3.99
C GLU A 13 3.40 0.64 5.36
N LYS A 14 3.02 1.68 6.11
CA LYS A 14 3.35 1.74 7.52
C LYS A 14 2.43 0.82 8.28
N VAL A 15 3.01 0.04 9.16
CA VAL A 15 2.23 -0.75 10.09
C VAL A 15 2.21 0.05 11.39
N PHE A 16 1.06 0.60 11.71
CA PHE A 16 0.93 1.37 12.92
C PHE A 16 0.90 0.46 14.10
N GLY A 17 1.83 0.79 14.91
CA GLY A 17 2.32 -0.01 15.90
C GLY A 17 1.42 -0.57 16.89
N GLY A 18 1.82 -1.54 17.38
CA GLY A 18 1.27 -2.11 18.50
C GLY A 18 0.01 -2.83 18.26
N VAL A 19 -0.47 -2.73 17.11
CA VAL A 19 -1.71 -3.39 16.86
C VAL A 19 -1.50 -4.78 16.38
N SER A 20 -0.34 -5.26 16.49
CA SER A 20 -0.19 -6.62 16.12
C SER A 20 -0.90 -7.43 17.16
N SER A 21 -1.94 -7.98 16.74
CA SER A 21 -2.59 -8.99 17.50
C SER A 21 -1.72 -10.23 17.65
N THR A 22 -0.63 -10.22 16.96
CA THR A 22 0.30 -11.30 17.10
C THR A 22 1.43 -10.78 17.93
N ASN A 23 1.75 -11.36 18.97
CA ASN A 23 2.84 -10.96 19.83
C ASN A 23 4.19 -11.10 19.19
N MET A 24 4.27 -10.92 17.89
CA MET A 24 5.54 -11.03 17.22
C MET A 24 6.31 -9.74 17.39
N PRO A 25 7.57 -9.83 17.72
CA PRO A 25 8.39 -8.63 17.75
C PRO A 25 8.47 -8.09 16.34
N MET A 26 7.95 -6.90 16.19
CA MET A 26 7.91 -6.29 14.90
C MET A 26 9.21 -5.60 14.64
N ASN A 27 10.11 -6.32 14.05
CA ASN A 27 11.31 -5.70 13.59
C ASN A 27 11.06 -4.89 12.33
N ASN A 28 10.04 -5.25 11.60
CA ASN A 28 9.65 -4.52 10.41
C ASN A 28 8.39 -3.74 10.68
N LYS A 29 8.50 -2.45 10.55
CA LYS A 29 7.35 -1.57 10.70
C LYS A 29 6.71 -1.26 9.37
N PHE A 30 7.09 -1.98 8.34
CA PHE A 30 6.57 -1.75 7.00
C PHE A 30 6.13 -3.06 6.41
N ASN A 31 5.08 -2.99 5.64
CA ASN A 31 4.59 -4.13 4.89
C ASN A 31 4.75 -3.79 3.41
N THR A 32 5.11 -4.76 2.61
CA THR A 32 5.31 -4.55 1.18
C THR A 32 4.21 -5.26 0.40
N VAL A 33 3.58 -4.53 -0.50
CA VAL A 33 2.52 -5.06 -1.35
C VAL A 33 2.87 -4.73 -2.79
N ILE A 34 2.75 -5.70 -3.67
CA ILE A 34 3.00 -5.52 -5.09
C ILE A 34 1.72 -5.81 -5.85
N GLY A 35 1.37 -4.92 -6.75
CA GLY A 35 0.18 -5.10 -7.57
C GLY A 35 0.02 -3.96 -8.55
N THR A 36 -1.04 -4.05 -9.33
CA THR A 36 -1.36 -3.02 -10.31
C THR A 36 -2.45 -2.11 -9.75
N ILE A 37 -2.24 -0.81 -9.81
CA ILE A 37 -3.25 0.13 -9.35
C ILE A 37 -4.35 0.18 -10.39
N THR A 38 -5.53 -0.28 -10.02
CA THR A 38 -6.66 -0.35 -10.93
C THR A 38 -7.66 0.78 -10.72
N ASN A 39 -7.59 1.44 -9.57
CA ASN A 39 -8.48 2.55 -9.29
C ASN A 39 -7.88 3.44 -8.24
N ILE A 40 -8.26 4.71 -8.28
CA ILE A 40 -7.86 5.70 -7.27
C ILE A 40 -9.15 6.36 -6.80
N CYS A 41 -9.43 6.26 -5.50
CA CYS A 41 -10.67 6.76 -4.93
C CYS A 41 -10.42 8.04 -4.16
N ASP A 42 -10.92 9.14 -4.69
CA ASP A 42 -10.93 10.45 -4.01
C ASP A 42 -9.56 10.91 -3.51
N ASN A 43 -8.49 10.44 -4.11
CA ASN A 43 -7.14 10.72 -3.65
C ASN A 43 -6.91 10.34 -2.19
N ARG A 44 -7.67 9.39 -1.69
CA ARG A 44 -7.54 8.90 -0.31
C ARG A 44 -7.21 7.43 -0.26
N PHE A 45 -7.65 6.69 -1.24
CA PHE A 45 -7.43 5.24 -1.30
C PHE A 45 -7.00 4.86 -2.69
N ILE A 46 -6.20 3.82 -2.77
CA ILE A 46 -5.91 3.19 -4.05
C ILE A 46 -6.37 1.74 -4.00
N GLU A 47 -6.75 1.23 -5.14
CA GLU A 47 -7.19 -0.15 -5.27
C GLU A 47 -6.20 -0.92 -6.13
N LEU A 48 -5.73 -2.04 -5.62
CA LEU A 48 -4.78 -2.89 -6.32
C LEU A 48 -5.50 -4.14 -6.79
N ASP A 49 -5.30 -4.48 -8.06
CA ASP A 49 -5.81 -5.71 -8.64
C ASP A 49 -7.31 -5.88 -8.46
N ASP A 50 -8.03 -4.77 -8.39
CA ASP A 50 -9.50 -4.72 -8.19
C ASP A 50 -9.97 -5.36 -6.90
N LYS A 51 -9.09 -5.54 -5.94
CA LYS A 51 -9.53 -6.22 -4.70
C LYS A 51 -8.85 -5.75 -3.43
N ILE A 52 -7.73 -5.08 -3.50
CA ILE A 52 -7.03 -4.61 -2.30
C ILE A 52 -7.12 -3.11 -2.23
N LEU A 53 -7.64 -2.61 -1.12
CA LEU A 53 -7.81 -1.18 -0.91
C LEU A 53 -6.80 -0.71 0.11
N ILE A 54 -6.01 0.30 -0.23
CA ILE A 54 -4.97 0.83 0.63
C ILE A 54 -5.18 2.33 0.80
N ALA A 55 -5.22 2.77 2.05
CA ALA A 55 -5.33 4.19 2.34
C ALA A 55 -4.00 4.88 2.06
N LEU A 56 -4.05 6.01 1.39
CA LEU A 56 -2.84 6.75 1.04
C LEU A 56 -2.06 7.20 2.26
N ASP A 57 -2.76 7.48 3.35
CA ASP A 57 -2.10 7.91 4.57
C ASP A 57 -1.15 6.87 5.15
N TYR A 58 -1.36 5.62 4.78
CA TYR A 58 -0.54 4.54 5.29
C TYR A 58 0.62 4.21 4.37
N ILE A 59 0.67 4.82 3.21
CA ILE A 59 1.73 4.54 2.26
C ILE A 59 2.99 5.31 2.63
N TYR A 60 4.05 4.58 2.86
CA TYR A 60 5.34 5.17 3.13
C TYR A 60 6.10 5.44 1.84
N LYS A 61 6.02 4.52 0.90
CA LYS A 61 6.74 4.63 -0.36
C LYS A 61 5.98 3.87 -1.43
N ILE A 62 5.97 4.42 -2.63
CA ILE A 62 5.39 3.75 -3.77
C ILE A 62 6.38 3.86 -4.93
N GLU A 63 6.59 2.75 -5.61
CA GLU A 63 7.59 2.70 -6.66
C GLU A 63 7.00 1.98 -7.87
N ILE A 64 7.15 2.57 -9.04
CA ILE A 64 6.66 1.97 -10.28
C ILE A 64 7.64 0.91 -10.73
N LEU A 65 7.13 -0.28 -10.99
CA LEU A 65 7.95 -1.41 -11.41
C LEU A 65 7.97 -1.63 -12.92
N ASP A 66 7.10 -0.98 -13.63
CA ASP A 66 7.04 -1.12 -15.09
C ASP A 66 8.19 -0.41 -15.79
#